data_481fb0a3ac67819702dc6401f490bce1
#
_entry.id   481fb0a3ac67819702dc6401f490bce1
#
_cell.length_a   1.000
_cell.length_b   1.000
_cell.length_c   1.000
_cell.angle_alpha   90.00
_cell.angle_beta   90.00
_cell.angle_gamma   90.00
#
_symmetry.space_group_name_H-M   'P 1'
#
loop_
_entity.id
_entity.type
_entity.pdbx_description
1 polymer ?
#
loop_
_entity_poly.entity_id
_entity_poly.type
_entity_poly.pdbx_seq_one_letter_code
_entity_poly.pdbx_strand_id
1 'polypeptide(L)'
;MGLSWIQKSFGAKLLAALVGTVGLLLAITLVAVRAQTNRQIRLVEDRTVASANELFRELEDLQRLQADQFTAPFRESRRTVAILQEAIRSGDVEYLTGEASYQFELLGLADFEGALVVLTDDAGQPIISMIGGQPLEGDPAEVAFLAETLLRDEDGAMVMSEYRLVDGRLYNLRAHFIEFAGRPVGTVTFGLPVDSEEIDRIARIGGFEACLAVEDVCVARSTGVGADMESAMIANLGRTGALRTDLEGSGWSIQHVSLVPDEPEQGFRIVAVPLDAVRAPFENIQATLLLAGFGALLLCGLVGVGLSRSLTRPVRDLVAATGRVAKGDYEAEVDVESEDEMGTLANAFNDMTRGLLMREQYRSVLNKVVSTDVAEELLKGDVEIGGEKRALSVLIAEIPGI
;
A
#
# COMPACT_ATOMS: atom_id res chain seq x y z
N MET A 1 -2.66 -22.86 -31.35
CA MET A 1 -3.08 -22.40 -32.72
C MET A 1 -3.12 -20.85 -32.83
N GLY A 2 -2.38 -20.08 -32.08
CA GLY A 2 -2.63 -18.64 -31.90
C GLY A 2 -1.63 -17.64 -32.49
N LEU A 3 -0.37 -18.00 -32.75
CA LEU A 3 0.65 -16.99 -33.11
C LEU A 3 1.07 -16.98 -34.60
N SER A 4 0.79 -18.02 -35.34
CA SER A 4 1.19 -18.11 -36.78
C SER A 4 0.45 -17.12 -37.68
N TRP A 5 -0.71 -16.64 -37.30
CA TRP A 5 -1.51 -15.65 -38.02
C TRP A 5 -0.88 -14.25 -37.94
N ILE A 6 -0.29 -13.91 -36.79
CA ILE A 6 0.38 -12.61 -36.58
C ILE A 6 1.62 -12.46 -37.48
N GLN A 7 2.31 -13.56 -37.81
CA GLN A 7 3.52 -13.52 -38.65
C GLN A 7 3.23 -13.24 -40.12
N LYS A 8 2.03 -13.51 -40.62
CA LYS A 8 1.67 -13.44 -42.04
C LYS A 8 0.98 -12.15 -42.47
N SER A 9 0.46 -11.31 -41.56
CA SER A 9 -0.27 -10.10 -41.91
C SER A 9 0.33 -8.87 -41.26
N PHE A 10 0.63 -7.85 -42.07
CA PHE A 10 1.13 -6.55 -41.57
C PHE A 10 0.16 -5.89 -40.57
N GLY A 11 -1.15 -5.93 -40.86
CA GLY A 11 -2.18 -5.37 -39.98
C GLY A 11 -2.25 -6.07 -38.62
N ALA A 12 -2.07 -7.41 -38.60
CA ALA A 12 -2.03 -8.15 -37.35
C ALA A 12 -0.79 -7.79 -36.48
N LYS A 13 0.36 -7.55 -37.11
CA LYS A 13 1.57 -7.09 -36.41
C LYS A 13 1.38 -5.69 -35.80
N LEU A 14 0.80 -4.79 -36.58
CA LEU A 14 0.54 -3.41 -36.14
C LEU A 14 -0.47 -3.39 -35.00
N LEU A 15 -1.55 -4.16 -35.07
CA LEU A 15 -2.55 -4.29 -34.03
C LEU A 15 -1.95 -4.92 -32.77
N ALA A 16 -1.16 -5.98 -32.90
CA ALA A 16 -0.48 -6.62 -31.79
C ALA A 16 0.53 -5.67 -31.09
N ALA A 17 1.26 -4.87 -31.87
CA ALA A 17 2.17 -3.86 -31.32
C ALA A 17 1.40 -2.77 -30.57
N LEU A 18 0.28 -2.27 -31.10
CA LEU A 18 -0.54 -1.23 -30.49
C LEU A 18 -1.19 -1.73 -29.18
N VAL A 19 -1.80 -2.91 -29.22
CA VAL A 19 -2.40 -3.54 -28.02
C VAL A 19 -1.33 -3.87 -26.99
N GLY A 20 -0.17 -4.36 -27.45
CA GLY A 20 0.97 -4.66 -26.57
C GLY A 20 1.53 -3.43 -25.87
N THR A 21 1.69 -2.31 -26.57
CA THR A 21 2.17 -1.06 -25.96
C THR A 21 1.18 -0.48 -24.95
N VAL A 22 -0.12 -0.46 -25.29
CA VAL A 22 -1.16 0.00 -24.35
C VAL A 22 -1.25 -0.91 -23.13
N GLY A 23 -1.22 -2.24 -23.34
CA GLY A 23 -1.21 -3.21 -22.25
C GLY A 23 0.01 -3.07 -21.33
N LEU A 24 1.19 -2.84 -21.90
CA LEU A 24 2.42 -2.62 -21.14
C LEU A 24 2.34 -1.32 -20.30
N LEU A 25 1.89 -0.22 -20.91
CA LEU A 25 1.71 1.05 -20.22
C LEU A 25 0.71 0.93 -19.07
N LEU A 26 -0.40 0.24 -19.28
CA LEU A 26 -1.38 -0.01 -18.24
C LEU A 26 -0.80 -0.85 -17.09
N ALA A 27 -0.05 -1.89 -17.40
CA ALA A 27 0.61 -2.72 -16.40
C ALA A 27 1.63 -1.92 -15.57
N ILE A 28 2.46 -1.09 -16.23
CA ILE A 28 3.43 -0.21 -15.56
C ILE A 28 2.71 0.78 -14.63
N THR A 29 1.62 1.39 -15.11
CA THR A 29 0.84 2.36 -14.32
C THR A 29 0.20 1.69 -13.10
N LEU A 30 -0.38 0.50 -13.25
CA LEU A 30 -0.95 -0.27 -12.13
C LEU A 30 0.11 -0.63 -11.09
N VAL A 31 1.28 -1.09 -11.53
CA VAL A 31 2.40 -1.39 -10.62
C VAL A 31 2.87 -0.13 -9.90
N ALA A 32 2.99 0.99 -10.60
CA ALA A 32 3.37 2.27 -10.00
C ALA A 32 2.36 2.76 -8.97
N VAL A 33 1.06 2.70 -9.27
CA VAL A 33 -0.01 3.06 -8.33
C VAL A 33 0.03 2.15 -7.11
N ARG A 34 0.17 0.84 -7.29
CA ARG A 34 0.25 -0.11 -6.17
C ARG A 34 1.49 0.15 -5.29
N ALA A 35 2.63 0.44 -5.88
CA ALA A 35 3.85 0.80 -5.16
C ALA A 35 3.69 2.10 -4.39
N GLN A 36 3.03 3.10 -4.99
CA GLN A 36 2.72 4.39 -4.35
C GLN A 36 1.77 4.21 -3.17
N THR A 37 0.68 3.45 -3.34
CA THR A 37 -0.27 3.12 -2.27
C THR A 37 0.44 2.47 -1.08
N ASN A 38 1.27 1.46 -1.33
CA ASN A 38 2.02 0.78 -0.27
C ASN A 38 3.02 1.70 0.45
N ARG A 39 3.59 2.70 -0.23
CA ARG A 39 4.44 3.72 0.40
C ARG A 39 3.62 4.65 1.29
N GLN A 40 2.47 5.10 0.82
CA GLN A 40 1.58 5.98 1.60
C GLN A 40 1.06 5.27 2.86
N ILE A 41 0.65 4.02 2.74
CA ILE A 41 0.22 3.21 3.90
C ILE A 41 1.34 3.17 4.96
N ARG A 42 2.57 2.83 4.57
CA ARG A 42 3.71 2.80 5.52
C ARG A 42 3.95 4.16 6.17
N LEU A 43 3.91 5.24 5.41
CA LEU A 43 4.10 6.59 5.95
C LEU A 43 3.02 6.99 6.97
N VAL A 44 1.78 6.56 6.74
CA VAL A 44 0.68 6.82 7.69
C VAL A 44 0.84 5.94 8.92
N GLU A 45 1.14 4.65 8.76
CA GLU A 45 1.45 3.74 9.87
C GLU A 45 2.54 4.32 10.76
N ASP A 46 3.70 4.64 10.19
CA ASP A 46 4.86 5.15 10.94
C ASP A 46 4.55 6.46 11.67
N ARG A 47 3.82 7.38 11.00
CA ARG A 47 3.42 8.67 11.60
C ARG A 47 2.40 8.48 12.72
N THR A 48 1.39 7.66 12.51
CA THR A 48 0.34 7.44 13.53
C THR A 48 0.93 6.75 14.75
N VAL A 49 1.81 5.76 14.56
CA VAL A 49 2.49 5.09 15.68
C VAL A 49 3.45 6.03 16.39
N ALA A 50 4.20 6.87 15.67
CA ALA A 50 5.06 7.88 16.29
C ALA A 50 4.23 8.89 17.11
N SER A 51 3.12 9.37 16.56
CA SER A 51 2.18 10.25 17.28
C SER A 51 1.55 9.57 18.50
N ALA A 52 1.16 8.31 18.38
CA ALA A 52 0.66 7.53 19.51
C ALA A 52 1.71 7.44 20.62
N ASN A 53 2.96 7.12 20.27
CA ASN A 53 4.05 7.05 21.25
C ASN A 53 4.34 8.40 21.92
N GLU A 54 4.19 9.51 21.20
CA GLU A 54 4.35 10.86 21.75
C GLU A 54 3.22 11.18 22.73
N LEU A 55 1.96 10.91 22.36
CA LEU A 55 0.80 11.12 23.22
C LEU A 55 0.88 10.27 24.52
N PHE A 56 1.31 9.03 24.40
CA PHE A 56 1.51 8.17 25.58
C PHE A 56 2.64 8.69 26.49
N ARG A 57 3.75 9.20 25.92
CA ARG A 57 4.81 9.83 26.72
C ARG A 57 4.32 11.07 27.44
N GLU A 58 3.53 11.89 26.78
CA GLU A 58 2.96 13.10 27.39
C GLU A 58 2.04 12.73 28.56
N LEU A 59 1.25 11.67 28.45
CA LEU A 59 0.48 11.11 29.55
C LEU A 59 1.39 10.64 30.70
N GLU A 60 2.41 9.85 30.38
CA GLU A 60 3.39 9.37 31.37
C GLU A 60 4.11 10.52 32.11
N ASP A 61 4.49 11.57 31.38
CA ASP A 61 5.14 12.75 31.95
C ASP A 61 4.20 13.54 32.89
N LEU A 62 2.91 13.64 32.51
CA LEU A 62 1.89 14.24 33.39
C LEU A 62 1.68 13.42 34.67
N GLN A 63 1.53 12.11 34.56
CA GLN A 63 1.40 11.20 35.70
C GLN A 63 2.65 11.25 36.58
N ARG A 64 3.83 11.34 35.96
CA ARG A 64 5.10 11.53 36.65
C ARG A 64 5.12 12.81 37.50
N LEU A 65 4.71 13.94 36.91
CA LEU A 65 4.68 15.22 37.61
C LEU A 65 3.72 15.17 38.79
N GLN A 66 2.56 14.55 38.65
CA GLN A 66 1.59 14.37 39.72
C GLN A 66 2.15 13.50 40.86
N ALA A 67 2.82 12.39 40.50
CA ALA A 67 3.46 11.53 41.49
C ALA A 67 4.58 12.25 42.27
N ASP A 68 5.41 13.03 41.59
CA ASP A 68 6.47 13.81 42.21
C ASP A 68 5.90 14.88 43.16
N GLN A 69 4.82 15.55 42.79
CA GLN A 69 4.11 16.52 43.64
C GLN A 69 3.53 15.87 44.90
N PHE A 70 2.92 14.68 44.75
CA PHE A 70 2.39 13.94 45.89
C PHE A 70 3.48 13.49 46.87
N THR A 71 4.58 12.98 46.31
CA THR A 71 5.67 12.40 47.14
C THR A 71 6.58 13.45 47.76
N ALA A 72 6.62 14.68 47.27
CA ALA A 72 7.48 15.75 47.73
C ALA A 72 7.35 16.05 49.25
N PRO A 73 6.16 16.16 49.87
CA PRO A 73 6.03 16.41 51.31
C PRO A 73 6.67 15.32 52.17
N PHE A 74 6.65 14.07 51.71
CA PHE A 74 7.25 12.93 52.42
C PHE A 74 8.78 12.93 52.36
N ARG A 75 9.38 13.61 51.38
CA ARG A 75 10.82 13.65 51.13
C ARG A 75 11.48 14.93 51.63
N GLU A 76 10.85 16.08 51.44
CA GLU A 76 11.47 17.40 51.58
C GLU A 76 11.17 18.08 52.93
N SER A 77 10.01 17.74 53.51
CA SER A 77 9.64 18.33 54.79
C SER A 77 10.34 17.66 55.97
N ARG A 78 11.37 18.31 56.52
CA ARG A 78 12.09 17.79 57.70
C ARG A 78 11.18 17.41 58.86
N ARG A 79 10.10 18.16 59.06
CA ARG A 79 9.11 17.90 60.11
C ARG A 79 8.32 16.64 59.80
N THR A 80 7.79 16.52 58.60
CA THR A 80 7.01 15.37 58.17
C THR A 80 7.88 14.11 58.21
N VAL A 81 9.10 14.17 57.65
CA VAL A 81 10.02 13.04 57.63
C VAL A 81 10.40 12.58 59.06
N ALA A 82 10.64 13.53 60.01
CA ALA A 82 10.95 13.16 61.38
C ALA A 82 9.78 12.48 62.12
N ILE A 83 8.56 12.93 61.87
CA ILE A 83 7.35 12.33 62.41
C ILE A 83 7.10 10.96 61.78
N LEU A 84 7.24 10.85 60.44
CA LEU A 84 7.14 9.58 59.71
C LEU A 84 8.15 8.55 60.21
N GLN A 85 9.42 8.96 60.45
CA GLN A 85 10.43 8.07 60.99
C GLN A 85 10.01 7.49 62.34
N GLU A 86 9.46 8.32 63.23
CA GLU A 86 9.01 7.85 64.54
C GLU A 86 7.77 6.94 64.38
N ALA A 87 6.81 7.30 63.55
CA ALA A 87 5.63 6.47 63.28
C ALA A 87 5.99 5.14 62.63
N ILE A 88 6.90 5.13 61.65
CA ILE A 88 7.42 3.90 61.01
C ILE A 88 8.11 3.03 62.09
N ARG A 89 8.94 3.62 62.91
CA ARG A 89 9.68 2.89 64.00
C ARG A 89 8.75 2.32 65.03
N SER A 90 7.71 3.06 65.44
CA SER A 90 6.71 2.61 66.40
C SER A 90 5.64 1.69 65.83
N GLY A 91 5.50 1.61 64.52
CA GLY A 91 4.43 0.90 63.85
C GLY A 91 3.07 1.60 63.99
N ASP A 92 3.06 2.94 64.09
CA ASP A 92 1.82 3.74 64.19
C ASP A 92 1.13 3.87 62.82
N VAL A 93 0.42 2.83 62.43
CA VAL A 93 -0.33 2.75 61.16
C VAL A 93 -1.44 3.80 61.11
N GLU A 94 -2.07 4.14 62.24
CA GLU A 94 -3.16 5.12 62.28
C GLU A 94 -2.64 6.52 61.92
N TYR A 95 -1.49 6.93 62.45
CA TYR A 95 -0.86 8.20 62.09
C TYR A 95 -0.44 8.23 60.63
N LEU A 96 0.22 7.18 60.13
CA LEU A 96 0.70 7.11 58.77
C LEU A 96 -0.45 7.15 57.76
N THR A 97 -1.54 6.45 58.03
CA THR A 97 -2.76 6.49 57.23
C THR A 97 -3.39 7.87 57.22
N GLY A 98 -3.46 8.52 58.37
CA GLY A 98 -3.98 9.90 58.50
C GLY A 98 -3.15 10.92 57.72
N GLU A 99 -1.80 10.83 57.80
CA GLU A 99 -0.92 11.73 57.03
C GLU A 99 -1.05 11.50 55.55
N ALA A 100 -1.07 10.27 55.07
CA ALA A 100 -1.28 9.96 53.68
C ALA A 100 -2.64 10.50 53.19
N SER A 101 -3.72 10.28 53.94
CA SER A 101 -5.06 10.80 53.61
C SER A 101 -5.09 12.33 53.56
N TYR A 102 -4.40 12.99 54.50
CA TYR A 102 -4.27 14.44 54.50
C TYR A 102 -3.54 14.97 53.26
N GLN A 103 -2.47 14.30 52.82
CA GLN A 103 -1.77 14.69 51.58
C GLN A 103 -2.65 14.48 50.37
N PHE A 104 -3.45 13.41 50.31
CA PHE A 104 -4.44 13.21 49.24
C PHE A 104 -5.43 14.38 49.14
N GLU A 105 -5.99 14.81 50.28
CA GLU A 105 -6.94 15.92 50.34
C GLU A 105 -6.27 17.26 49.97
N LEU A 106 -5.06 17.52 50.50
CA LEU A 106 -4.31 18.75 50.25
C LEU A 106 -3.95 18.97 48.78
N LEU A 107 -3.64 17.91 48.06
CA LEU A 107 -3.24 17.95 46.67
C LEU A 107 -4.43 17.84 45.68
N GLY A 108 -5.68 17.77 46.25
CA GLY A 108 -6.87 17.58 45.41
C GLY A 108 -6.94 16.23 44.72
N LEU A 109 -6.17 15.27 45.22
CA LEU A 109 -6.12 13.91 44.65
C LEU A 109 -7.28 13.03 45.12
N ALA A 110 -8.11 13.55 46.04
CA ALA A 110 -9.36 12.89 46.47
C ALA A 110 -10.33 12.66 45.27
N ASP A 111 -10.21 13.46 44.21
CA ASP A 111 -10.96 13.28 42.96
C ASP A 111 -10.33 12.22 42.02
N PHE A 112 -9.11 11.74 42.34
CA PHE A 112 -8.49 10.64 41.60
C PHE A 112 -8.98 9.30 42.20
N GLU A 113 -10.16 8.87 41.78
CA GLU A 113 -10.68 7.55 42.12
C GLU A 113 -9.68 6.47 41.73
N GLY A 114 -9.00 5.91 42.74
CA GLY A 114 -8.12 4.76 42.56
C GLY A 114 -6.61 5.03 42.60
N ALA A 115 -6.12 6.23 42.95
CA ALA A 115 -4.68 6.43 43.13
C ALA A 115 -4.15 5.50 44.25
N LEU A 116 -3.02 4.80 44.01
CA LEU A 116 -2.37 3.89 44.90
C LEU A 116 -1.27 4.63 45.68
N VAL A 117 -1.24 4.47 47.01
CA VAL A 117 -0.13 4.91 47.87
C VAL A 117 0.34 3.75 48.74
N VAL A 118 1.64 3.53 48.75
CA VAL A 118 2.26 2.55 49.63
C VAL A 118 3.41 3.22 50.38
N LEU A 119 3.41 3.10 51.71
CA LEU A 119 4.55 3.46 52.57
C LEU A 119 5.20 2.19 53.10
N THR A 120 6.51 2.12 52.99
CA THR A 120 7.29 0.98 53.51
C THR A 120 8.26 1.43 54.61
N ASP A 121 8.73 0.47 55.36
CA ASP A 121 9.89 0.65 56.28
C ASP A 121 11.23 0.64 55.51
N ASP A 122 12.33 0.71 56.25
CA ASP A 122 13.71 0.69 55.73
C ASP A 122 14.11 -0.69 55.15
N ALA A 123 13.38 -1.74 55.49
CA ALA A 123 13.51 -3.07 54.91
C ALA A 123 12.62 -3.27 53.66
N GLY A 124 11.81 -2.26 53.32
CA GLY A 124 10.89 -2.30 52.19
C GLY A 124 9.57 -3.01 52.51
N GLN A 125 9.30 -3.35 53.76
CA GLN A 125 8.02 -3.98 54.12
C GLN A 125 6.90 -2.95 54.09
N PRO A 126 5.76 -3.21 53.44
CA PRO A 126 4.65 -2.27 53.43
C PRO A 126 4.06 -2.10 54.84
N ILE A 127 3.94 -0.83 55.27
CA ILE A 127 3.32 -0.46 56.55
C ILE A 127 1.88 -0.04 56.31
N ILE A 128 1.65 0.76 55.26
CA ILE A 128 0.30 1.12 54.79
C ILE A 128 0.21 0.99 53.28
N SER A 129 -0.94 0.58 52.82
CA SER A 129 -1.30 0.55 51.41
C SER A 129 -2.72 1.10 51.25
N MET A 130 -2.92 2.05 50.36
CA MET A 130 -4.17 2.75 50.19
C MET A 130 -4.50 2.88 48.72
N ILE A 131 -5.78 2.73 48.37
CA ILE A 131 -6.33 3.04 47.02
C ILE A 131 -7.46 4.07 47.19
N GLY A 132 -7.37 5.19 46.47
CA GLY A 132 -8.37 6.27 46.54
C GLY A 132 -8.56 6.82 47.98
N GLY A 133 -7.50 6.86 48.77
CA GLY A 133 -7.53 7.31 50.17
C GLY A 133 -8.15 6.30 51.15
N GLN A 134 -8.49 5.11 50.74
CA GLN A 134 -9.00 4.03 51.59
C GLN A 134 -7.94 2.92 51.77
N PRO A 135 -7.80 2.34 52.95
CA PRO A 135 -6.89 1.21 53.15
C PRO A 135 -7.18 0.08 52.18
N LEU A 136 -6.14 -0.48 51.58
CA LEU A 136 -6.25 -1.66 50.73
C LEU A 136 -6.49 -2.89 51.62
N GLU A 137 -7.67 -3.49 51.51
CA GLU A 137 -8.01 -4.78 52.13
C GLU A 137 -7.50 -5.91 51.24
N GLY A 138 -6.21 -6.19 51.15
CA GLY A 138 -5.64 -7.20 50.29
C GLY A 138 -4.39 -7.86 50.84
N ASP A 139 -3.85 -8.85 50.15
CA ASP A 139 -2.64 -9.55 50.53
C ASP A 139 -1.45 -8.57 50.46
N PRO A 140 -0.73 -8.32 51.57
CA PRO A 140 0.49 -7.53 51.55
C PRO A 140 1.51 -8.02 50.48
N ALA A 141 1.43 -9.28 50.07
CA ALA A 141 2.30 -9.86 49.05
C ALA A 141 2.14 -9.21 47.67
N GLU A 142 0.94 -8.73 47.29
CA GLU A 142 0.71 -8.02 46.01
C GLU A 142 1.45 -6.67 45.98
N VAL A 143 1.76 -6.09 47.16
CA VAL A 143 2.44 -4.81 47.27
C VAL A 143 3.90 -4.99 47.75
N ALA A 144 4.27 -6.18 48.24
CA ALA A 144 5.61 -6.50 48.73
C ALA A 144 6.69 -6.53 47.63
N PHE A 145 6.31 -6.68 46.38
CA PHE A 145 7.25 -6.60 45.25
C PHE A 145 7.95 -5.23 45.16
N LEU A 146 7.34 -4.18 45.71
CA LEU A 146 7.94 -2.84 45.76
C LEU A 146 9.24 -2.80 46.56
N ALA A 147 9.46 -3.77 47.43
CA ALA A 147 10.67 -3.90 48.21
C ALA A 147 11.84 -4.53 47.44
N GLU A 148 11.57 -5.39 46.48
CA GLU A 148 12.60 -6.16 45.78
C GLU A 148 13.22 -5.40 44.59
N THR A 149 12.54 -4.42 44.04
CA THR A 149 12.91 -3.75 42.79
C THR A 149 13.56 -2.38 42.96
N LEU A 150 13.86 -1.98 44.20
CA LEU A 150 14.42 -0.67 44.56
C LEU A 150 15.92 -0.59 44.16
N LEU A 151 16.22 -0.27 42.91
CA LEU A 151 17.57 0.01 42.42
C LEU A 151 17.91 1.50 42.63
N ARG A 152 19.11 1.79 43.17
CA ARG A 152 19.66 3.15 43.22
C ARG A 152 20.15 3.52 41.84
N ASP A 153 19.79 4.71 41.35
CA ASP A 153 20.47 5.30 40.21
C ASP A 153 21.89 5.79 40.61
N GLU A 154 22.68 6.19 39.60
CA GLU A 154 24.08 6.64 39.82
C GLU A 154 24.19 7.86 40.72
N ASP A 155 23.12 8.66 40.91
CA ASP A 155 23.05 9.84 41.76
C ASP A 155 22.50 9.54 43.16
N GLY A 156 22.12 8.29 43.43
CA GLY A 156 21.63 7.83 44.74
C GLY A 156 20.17 8.22 45.03
N ALA A 157 19.51 8.90 44.10
CA ALA A 157 18.07 9.16 44.15
C ALA A 157 17.35 7.99 43.48
N MET A 158 16.45 7.39 44.21
CA MET A 158 15.69 6.28 43.65
C MET A 158 14.44 6.77 43.02
N VAL A 159 14.34 6.52 41.72
CA VAL A 159 13.14 6.72 40.96
C VAL A 159 12.83 5.43 40.23
N MET A 160 11.90 4.67 40.77
CA MET A 160 11.32 3.54 40.04
C MET A 160 10.10 4.04 39.27
N SER A 161 10.08 3.82 37.98
CA SER A 161 8.87 3.95 37.17
C SER A 161 8.56 2.57 36.65
N GLU A 162 7.48 1.99 37.07
CA GLU A 162 7.12 0.61 36.74
C GLU A 162 5.61 0.51 36.53
N TYR A 163 5.21 -0.31 35.56
CA TYR A 163 3.81 -0.65 35.36
C TYR A 163 3.49 -1.94 36.11
N ARG A 164 2.50 -1.89 37.01
CA ARG A 164 2.05 -3.08 37.74
C ARG A 164 0.55 -3.20 37.81
N LEU A 165 0.11 -4.44 37.81
CA LEU A 165 -1.29 -4.80 37.99
C LEU A 165 -1.53 -4.96 39.51
N VAL A 166 -2.41 -4.14 40.11
CA VAL A 166 -2.82 -4.23 41.51
C VAL A 166 -4.35 -4.22 41.51
N ASP A 167 -4.95 -5.21 42.15
CA ASP A 167 -6.41 -5.39 42.23
C ASP A 167 -7.11 -5.30 40.84
N GLY A 168 -6.50 -5.93 39.84
CA GLY A 168 -7.00 -5.94 38.46
C GLY A 168 -6.92 -4.63 37.69
N ARG A 169 -6.28 -3.59 38.23
CA ARG A 169 -6.03 -2.31 37.58
C ARG A 169 -4.55 -2.13 37.28
N LEU A 170 -4.22 -1.54 36.15
CA LEU A 170 -2.85 -1.21 35.77
C LEU A 170 -2.47 0.14 36.39
N TYR A 171 -1.36 0.18 37.09
CA TYR A 171 -0.80 1.38 37.69
C TYR A 171 0.55 1.74 37.07
N ASN A 172 0.76 3.03 36.85
CA ASN A 172 2.09 3.60 36.65
C ASN A 172 2.63 4.04 37.99
N LEU A 173 3.60 3.29 38.52
CA LEU A 173 4.12 3.46 39.88
C LEU A 173 5.39 4.31 39.87
N ARG A 174 5.51 5.16 40.92
CA ARG A 174 6.73 5.87 41.23
C ARG A 174 7.04 5.72 42.70
N ALA A 175 8.26 5.27 42.98
CA ALA A 175 8.76 5.09 44.33
C ALA A 175 9.91 6.06 44.61
N HIS A 176 9.92 6.61 45.82
CA HIS A 176 10.97 7.49 46.30
C HIS A 176 11.37 7.10 47.72
N PHE A 177 12.67 7.27 48.06
CA PHE A 177 13.13 7.13 49.44
C PHE A 177 12.64 8.28 50.31
N ILE A 178 12.25 7.93 51.52
CA ILE A 178 12.08 8.85 52.64
C ILE A 178 13.40 8.85 53.38
N GLU A 179 14.15 9.96 53.39
CA GLU A 179 15.45 10.05 54.02
C GLU A 179 15.41 10.98 55.22
N PHE A 180 16.01 10.54 56.32
CA PHE A 180 16.25 11.34 57.51
C PHE A 180 17.73 11.37 57.83
N ALA A 181 18.30 12.57 57.89
CA ALA A 181 19.74 12.78 58.16
C ALA A 181 20.67 11.97 57.19
N GLY A 182 20.27 11.81 55.95
CA GLY A 182 21.03 11.08 54.91
C GLY A 182 20.94 9.57 55.01
N ARG A 183 19.99 9.05 55.77
CA ARG A 183 19.71 7.61 55.86
C ARG A 183 18.27 7.33 55.40
N PRO A 184 18.06 6.32 54.58
CA PRO A 184 16.71 5.91 54.22
C PRO A 184 16.00 5.38 55.49
N VAL A 185 14.77 5.83 55.70
CA VAL A 185 13.89 5.40 56.79
C VAL A 185 12.67 4.64 56.29
N GLY A 186 12.48 4.63 54.98
CA GLY A 186 11.40 3.95 54.28
C GLY A 186 11.26 4.44 52.86
N THR A 187 10.20 4.02 52.19
CA THR A 187 9.85 4.52 50.84
C THR A 187 8.39 4.99 50.79
N VAL A 188 8.13 5.93 49.88
CA VAL A 188 6.79 6.30 49.47
C VAL A 188 6.63 5.95 48.01
N THR A 189 5.65 5.13 47.69
CA THR A 189 5.27 4.80 46.34
C THR A 189 3.92 5.42 46.06
N PHE A 190 3.82 6.09 44.93
CA PHE A 190 2.59 6.64 44.41
C PHE A 190 2.32 6.07 43.00
N GLY A 191 1.07 5.67 42.75
CA GLY A 191 0.63 5.13 41.46
C GLY A 191 -0.67 5.75 41.01
N LEU A 192 -0.73 6.14 39.75
CA LEU A 192 -1.97 6.50 39.10
C LEU A 192 -2.46 5.32 38.27
N PRO A 193 -3.77 5.00 38.34
CA PRO A 193 -4.33 3.98 37.50
C PRO A 193 -4.31 4.45 36.04
N VAL A 194 -4.05 3.52 35.13
CA VAL A 194 -4.17 3.77 33.70
C VAL A 194 -5.56 3.29 33.28
N ASP A 195 -6.48 4.22 33.11
CA ASP A 195 -7.87 3.91 32.83
C ASP A 195 -8.19 3.84 31.34
N SER A 196 -9.18 3.01 30.97
CA SER A 196 -9.67 2.90 29.61
C SER A 196 -10.19 4.25 29.05
N GLU A 197 -10.68 5.15 29.89
CA GLU A 197 -11.14 6.48 29.49
C GLU A 197 -9.98 7.36 29.00
N GLU A 198 -8.82 7.30 29.65
CA GLU A 198 -7.61 8.00 29.22
C GLU A 198 -7.08 7.45 27.90
N ILE A 199 -7.02 6.11 27.79
CA ILE A 199 -6.61 5.43 26.55
C ILE A 199 -7.54 5.80 25.39
N ASP A 200 -8.85 5.82 25.64
CA ASP A 200 -9.84 6.20 24.64
C ASP A 200 -9.71 7.66 24.20
N ARG A 201 -9.39 8.56 25.13
CA ARG A 201 -9.14 9.98 24.83
C ARG A 201 -7.93 10.16 23.90
N ILE A 202 -6.82 9.49 24.24
CA ILE A 202 -5.58 9.52 23.44
C ILE A 202 -5.83 8.91 22.06
N ALA A 203 -6.48 7.76 22.01
CA ALA A 203 -6.81 7.04 20.79
C ALA A 203 -7.64 7.90 19.82
N ARG A 204 -8.66 8.59 20.34
CA ARG A 204 -9.49 9.52 19.52
C ARG A 204 -8.70 10.71 19.00
N ILE A 205 -7.80 11.30 19.80
CA ILE A 205 -6.96 12.42 19.37
C ILE A 205 -6.01 11.97 18.27
N GLY A 206 -5.40 10.81 18.43
CA GLY A 206 -4.39 10.28 17.51
C GLY A 206 -4.97 9.56 16.28
N GLY A 207 -6.27 9.28 16.25
CA GLY A 207 -6.92 8.57 15.14
C GLY A 207 -6.51 7.09 15.03
N PHE A 208 -6.28 6.43 16.16
CA PHE A 208 -5.92 5.01 16.26
C PHE A 208 -6.78 4.34 17.34
N GLU A 209 -6.72 3.00 17.41
CA GLU A 209 -7.22 2.25 18.54
C GLU A 209 -6.04 1.73 19.36
N ALA A 210 -6.22 1.63 20.69
CA ALA A 210 -5.16 1.20 21.57
C ALA A 210 -5.64 0.24 22.64
N CYS A 211 -4.74 -0.64 23.07
CA CYS A 211 -4.90 -1.53 24.21
C CYS A 211 -3.57 -1.60 24.97
N LEU A 212 -3.65 -1.56 26.28
CA LEU A 212 -2.53 -1.91 27.18
C LEU A 212 -2.74 -3.34 27.64
N ALA A 213 -1.80 -4.21 27.30
CA ALA A 213 -1.86 -5.63 27.62
C ALA A 213 -0.76 -6.02 28.63
N VAL A 214 -1.16 -6.75 29.65
CA VAL A 214 -0.27 -7.36 30.66
C VAL A 214 -0.67 -8.84 30.76
N GLU A 215 0.30 -9.74 30.75
CA GLU A 215 0.06 -11.20 30.85
C GLU A 215 -1.01 -11.70 29.86
N ASP A 216 -0.97 -11.25 28.60
CA ASP A 216 -1.93 -11.63 27.55
C ASP A 216 -3.39 -11.19 27.80
N VAL A 217 -3.61 -10.22 28.70
CA VAL A 217 -4.92 -9.62 28.96
C VAL A 217 -4.89 -8.14 28.66
N CYS A 218 -5.89 -7.66 27.93
CA CYS A 218 -6.08 -6.23 27.69
C CYS A 218 -6.70 -5.58 28.92
N VAL A 219 -5.90 -4.87 29.69
CA VAL A 219 -6.31 -4.27 31.00
C VAL A 219 -6.92 -2.88 30.86
N ALA A 220 -6.53 -2.14 29.83
CA ALA A 220 -7.10 -0.85 29.47
C ALA A 220 -7.18 -0.71 27.94
N ARG A 221 -8.30 -0.22 27.42
CA ARG A 221 -8.53 -0.15 25.97
C ARG A 221 -9.39 1.01 25.54
N SER A 222 -9.22 1.46 24.31
CA SER A 222 -10.13 2.40 23.66
C SER A 222 -11.47 1.73 23.30
N THR A 223 -12.51 2.54 23.16
CA THR A 223 -13.88 2.07 22.91
C THR A 223 -14.05 1.35 21.56
N GLY A 224 -13.20 1.64 20.58
CA GLY A 224 -13.20 0.98 19.28
C GLY A 224 -12.61 -0.43 19.28
N VAL A 225 -11.99 -0.88 20.37
CA VAL A 225 -11.43 -2.23 20.48
C VAL A 225 -12.53 -3.23 20.87
N GLY A 226 -13.15 -3.85 19.86
CA GLY A 226 -14.07 -4.96 20.03
C GLY A 226 -13.35 -6.29 20.30
N ALA A 227 -14.10 -7.36 20.59
CA ALA A 227 -13.56 -8.67 20.97
C ALA A 227 -12.64 -9.29 19.90
N ASP A 228 -12.98 -9.14 18.61
CA ASP A 228 -12.18 -9.69 17.51
C ASP A 228 -10.86 -8.92 17.36
N MET A 229 -10.90 -7.60 17.52
CA MET A 229 -9.71 -6.75 17.51
C MET A 229 -8.81 -7.03 18.70
N GLU A 230 -9.37 -7.15 19.92
CA GLU A 230 -8.63 -7.53 21.12
C GLU A 230 -7.92 -8.87 20.92
N SER A 231 -8.63 -9.87 20.42
CA SER A 231 -8.04 -11.18 20.11
C SER A 231 -6.89 -11.08 19.11
N ALA A 232 -7.03 -10.25 18.07
CA ALA A 232 -5.99 -10.04 17.07
C ALA A 232 -4.78 -9.26 17.64
N MET A 233 -5.01 -8.32 18.54
CA MET A 233 -3.97 -7.56 19.24
C MET A 233 -3.15 -8.47 20.14
N ILE A 234 -3.80 -9.32 20.94
CA ILE A 234 -3.15 -10.20 21.91
C ILE A 234 -2.46 -11.40 21.25
N ALA A 235 -3.05 -11.99 20.20
CA ALA A 235 -2.51 -13.17 19.54
C ALA A 235 -1.09 -13.02 18.97
N ASN A 236 -0.58 -11.80 18.89
CA ASN A 236 0.72 -11.48 18.29
C ASN A 236 1.65 -10.74 19.25
N LEU A 237 1.40 -10.79 20.55
CA LEU A 237 2.23 -10.17 21.59
C LEU A 237 3.71 -10.55 21.42
N GLY A 238 4.60 -9.56 21.58
CA GLY A 238 6.04 -9.75 21.47
C GLY A 238 6.60 -9.87 20.06
N ARG A 239 5.78 -9.84 19.00
CA ARG A 239 6.27 -9.78 17.61
C ARG A 239 6.77 -8.39 17.28
N THR A 240 7.98 -8.33 16.74
CA THR A 240 8.54 -7.08 16.18
C THR A 240 7.97 -6.79 14.80
N GLY A 241 7.46 -5.56 14.62
CA GLY A 241 6.95 -5.06 13.34
C GLY A 241 5.42 -4.99 13.26
N ALA A 242 4.92 -4.31 12.24
CA ALA A 242 3.50 -4.12 12.01
C ALA A 242 2.83 -5.40 11.48
N LEU A 243 1.80 -5.87 12.16
CA LEU A 243 0.91 -6.93 11.67
C LEU A 243 -0.27 -6.28 10.96
N ARG A 244 -0.43 -6.59 9.67
CA ARG A 244 -1.61 -6.16 8.91
C ARG A 244 -2.65 -7.27 8.89
N THR A 245 -3.83 -6.94 9.33
CA THR A 245 -4.97 -7.86 9.39
C THR A 245 -6.22 -7.17 8.83
N ASP A 246 -7.19 -7.99 8.44
CA ASP A 246 -8.51 -7.54 8.01
C ASP A 246 -9.51 -8.02 9.06
N LEU A 247 -10.20 -7.10 9.70
CA LEU A 247 -11.19 -7.39 10.73
C LEU A 247 -12.52 -6.76 10.30
N GLU A 248 -13.55 -7.57 10.20
CA GLU A 248 -14.91 -7.14 9.80
C GLU A 248 -14.95 -6.38 8.46
N GLY A 249 -14.03 -6.71 7.52
CA GLY A 249 -13.93 -6.03 6.23
C GLY A 249 -13.16 -4.72 6.25
N SER A 250 -12.62 -4.32 7.40
CA SER A 250 -11.75 -3.14 7.58
C SER A 250 -10.29 -3.57 7.75
N GLY A 251 -9.40 -2.89 7.05
CA GLY A 251 -7.96 -3.17 7.12
C GLY A 251 -7.32 -2.46 8.31
N TRP A 252 -6.55 -3.18 9.10
CA TRP A 252 -5.85 -2.68 10.29
C TRP A 252 -4.36 -2.98 10.25
N SER A 253 -3.57 -2.08 10.82
CA SER A 253 -2.15 -2.29 11.09
C SER A 253 -1.94 -2.26 12.60
N ILE A 254 -1.53 -3.39 13.18
CA ILE A 254 -1.34 -3.55 14.63
C ILE A 254 0.17 -3.53 14.91
N GLN A 255 0.58 -2.71 15.87
CA GLN A 255 1.97 -2.64 16.35
C GLN A 255 2.02 -2.77 17.88
N HIS A 256 3.06 -3.48 18.34
CA HIS A 256 3.32 -3.71 19.75
C HIS A 256 4.56 -2.91 20.16
N VAL A 257 4.46 -2.19 21.27
CA VAL A 257 5.56 -1.46 21.88
C VAL A 257 5.61 -1.88 23.35
N SER A 258 6.76 -2.28 23.84
CA SER A 258 6.91 -2.59 25.26
C SER A 258 6.53 -1.37 26.12
N LEU A 259 5.84 -1.59 27.23
CA LEU A 259 5.51 -0.54 28.20
C LEU A 259 6.80 0.00 28.85
N VAL A 260 7.73 -0.89 29.18
CA VAL A 260 9.04 -0.52 29.68
C VAL A 260 10.08 -0.99 28.65
N PRO A 261 10.92 -0.10 28.12
CA PRO A 261 12.04 -0.49 27.28
C PRO A 261 12.90 -1.50 28.02
N ASP A 262 13.33 -2.55 27.37
CA ASP A 262 14.18 -3.62 27.92
C ASP A 262 13.51 -4.62 28.87
N GLU A 263 12.24 -4.40 29.27
CA GLU A 263 11.48 -5.30 30.13
C GLU A 263 10.11 -5.66 29.53
N PRO A 264 10.06 -6.47 28.48
CA PRO A 264 8.79 -6.80 27.79
C PRO A 264 7.81 -7.60 28.65
N GLU A 265 8.28 -8.20 29.74
CA GLU A 265 7.43 -8.94 30.71
C GLU A 265 6.46 -8.01 31.48
N GLN A 266 6.76 -6.72 31.58
CA GLN A 266 5.86 -5.76 32.23
C GLN A 266 4.63 -5.39 31.38
N GLY A 267 4.59 -5.80 30.13
CA GLY A 267 3.44 -5.62 29.25
C GLY A 267 3.73 -4.85 27.97
N PHE A 268 2.68 -4.71 27.18
CA PHE A 268 2.74 -4.08 25.86
C PHE A 268 1.67 -3.00 25.71
N ARG A 269 2.08 -1.93 25.08
CA ARG A 269 1.18 -0.96 24.46
C ARG A 269 0.95 -1.39 23.01
N ILE A 270 -0.30 -1.65 22.65
CA ILE A 270 -0.69 -2.12 21.35
C ILE A 270 -1.47 -1.00 20.67
N VAL A 271 -1.03 -0.62 19.47
CA VAL A 271 -1.65 0.44 18.68
C VAL A 271 -2.14 -0.18 17.38
N ALA A 272 -3.43 0.00 17.08
CA ALA A 272 -4.06 -0.40 15.83
C ALA A 272 -4.44 0.81 15.00
N VAL A 273 -3.88 0.90 13.80
CA VAL A 273 -4.09 2.01 12.87
C VAL A 273 -5.07 1.58 11.78
N PRO A 274 -6.20 2.30 11.57
CA PRO A 274 -7.15 1.98 10.50
C PRO A 274 -6.54 2.33 9.14
N LEU A 275 -6.52 1.37 8.21
CA LEU A 275 -5.94 1.54 6.87
C LEU A 275 -6.95 1.96 5.80
N ASP A 276 -8.24 1.85 6.08
CA ASP A 276 -9.30 2.08 5.09
C ASP A 276 -9.33 3.53 4.61
N ALA A 277 -9.14 4.49 5.51
CA ALA A 277 -9.05 5.92 5.15
C ALA A 277 -7.92 6.21 4.15
N VAL A 278 -6.85 5.40 4.19
CA VAL A 278 -5.71 5.52 3.28
C VAL A 278 -5.94 4.72 2.00
N ARG A 279 -6.62 3.57 2.06
CA ARG A 279 -6.86 2.67 0.91
C ARG A 279 -7.96 3.15 -0.01
N ALA A 280 -9.06 3.66 0.54
CA ALA A 280 -10.25 4.04 -0.23
C ALA A 280 -9.99 4.98 -1.44
N PRO A 281 -9.18 6.05 -1.34
CA PRO A 281 -8.87 6.89 -2.49
C PRO A 281 -8.14 6.13 -3.61
N PHE A 282 -7.26 5.17 -3.26
CA PHE A 282 -6.47 4.42 -4.23
C PHE A 282 -7.26 3.31 -4.90
N GLU A 283 -8.22 2.69 -4.22
CA GLU A 283 -9.13 1.70 -4.82
C GLU A 283 -9.98 2.34 -5.92
N ASN A 284 -10.50 3.55 -5.69
CA ASN A 284 -11.22 4.31 -6.70
C ASN A 284 -10.33 4.64 -7.91
N ILE A 285 -9.07 5.01 -7.67
CA ILE A 285 -8.09 5.27 -8.73
C ILE A 285 -7.80 3.99 -9.53
N GLN A 286 -7.61 2.85 -8.86
CA GLN A 286 -7.38 1.56 -9.53
C GLN A 286 -8.57 1.15 -10.40
N ALA A 287 -9.80 1.26 -9.89
CA ALA A 287 -11.02 0.97 -10.65
C ALA A 287 -11.13 1.86 -11.89
N THR A 288 -10.88 3.17 -11.74
CA THR A 288 -10.90 4.14 -12.84
C THR A 288 -9.84 3.83 -13.89
N LEU A 289 -8.62 3.47 -13.47
CA LEU A 289 -7.53 3.10 -14.37
C LEU A 289 -7.83 1.81 -15.14
N LEU A 290 -8.43 0.81 -14.48
CA LEU A 290 -8.84 -0.43 -15.14
C LEU A 290 -9.93 -0.17 -16.19
N LEU A 291 -10.92 0.66 -15.86
CA LEU A 291 -12.00 1.02 -16.76
C LEU A 291 -11.49 1.82 -17.97
N ALA A 292 -10.65 2.82 -17.74
CA ALA A 292 -10.01 3.62 -18.77
C ALA A 292 -9.09 2.76 -19.66
N GLY A 293 -8.32 1.85 -19.05
CA GLY A 293 -7.46 0.91 -19.78
C GLY A 293 -8.23 -0.06 -20.66
N PHE A 294 -9.35 -0.58 -20.16
CA PHE A 294 -10.25 -1.41 -20.97
C PHE A 294 -10.85 -0.62 -22.14
N GLY A 295 -11.31 0.61 -21.90
CA GLY A 295 -11.77 1.51 -22.94
C GLY A 295 -10.71 1.80 -24.01
N ALA A 296 -9.47 2.05 -23.58
CA ALA A 296 -8.35 2.26 -24.50
C ALA A 296 -8.06 1.02 -25.35
N LEU A 297 -8.08 -0.18 -24.76
CA LEU A 297 -7.89 -1.43 -25.51
C LEU A 297 -8.99 -1.67 -26.54
N LEU A 298 -10.25 -1.39 -26.18
CA LEU A 298 -11.37 -1.46 -27.14
C LEU A 298 -11.18 -0.46 -28.29
N LEU A 299 -10.82 0.77 -27.98
CA LEU A 299 -10.55 1.80 -28.99
C LEU A 299 -9.40 1.38 -29.91
N CYS A 300 -8.31 0.86 -29.37
CA CYS A 300 -7.19 0.32 -30.15
C CYS A 300 -7.64 -0.82 -31.06
N GLY A 301 -8.51 -1.70 -30.58
CA GLY A 301 -9.09 -2.77 -31.39
C GLY A 301 -9.90 -2.23 -32.56
N LEU A 302 -10.78 -1.25 -32.34
CA LEU A 302 -11.58 -0.60 -33.36
C LEU A 302 -10.72 0.12 -34.43
N VAL A 303 -9.75 0.92 -33.95
CA VAL A 303 -8.79 1.60 -34.84
C VAL A 303 -7.97 0.59 -35.62
N GLY A 304 -7.50 -0.49 -35.01
CA GLY A 304 -6.75 -1.54 -35.69
C GLY A 304 -7.56 -2.26 -36.78
N VAL A 305 -8.84 -2.53 -36.53
CA VAL A 305 -9.74 -3.09 -37.54
C VAL A 305 -9.97 -2.07 -38.66
N GLY A 306 -10.18 -0.80 -38.36
CA GLY A 306 -10.30 0.28 -39.34
C GLY A 306 -9.06 0.37 -40.27
N LEU A 307 -7.85 0.47 -39.67
CA LEU A 307 -6.60 0.51 -40.43
C LEU A 307 -6.38 -0.77 -41.26
N SER A 308 -6.77 -1.92 -40.74
CA SER A 308 -6.66 -3.18 -41.48
C SER A 308 -7.52 -3.19 -42.73
N ARG A 309 -8.71 -2.60 -42.65
CA ARG A 309 -9.62 -2.51 -43.80
C ARG A 309 -9.22 -1.43 -44.80
N SER A 310 -8.82 -0.26 -44.30
CA SER A 310 -8.50 0.88 -45.16
C SER A 310 -7.11 0.83 -45.80
N LEU A 311 -6.11 0.22 -45.13
CA LEU A 311 -4.73 0.20 -45.65
C LEU A 311 -4.23 -1.21 -45.97
N THR A 312 -4.35 -2.15 -45.02
CA THR A 312 -3.68 -3.46 -45.16
C THR A 312 -4.32 -4.34 -46.23
N ARG A 313 -5.64 -4.31 -46.30
CA ARG A 313 -6.38 -5.13 -47.30
C ARG A 313 -6.15 -4.64 -48.73
N PRO A 314 -6.32 -3.34 -49.07
CA PRO A 314 -6.03 -2.82 -50.41
C PRO A 314 -4.59 -3.07 -50.88
N VAL A 315 -3.60 -2.84 -50.01
CA VAL A 315 -2.19 -3.12 -50.34
C VAL A 315 -1.97 -4.59 -50.65
N ARG A 316 -2.59 -5.51 -49.94
CA ARG A 316 -2.46 -6.94 -50.20
C ARG A 316 -3.12 -7.33 -51.54
N ASP A 317 -4.26 -6.73 -51.85
CA ASP A 317 -4.98 -7.00 -53.09
C ASP A 317 -4.19 -6.45 -54.31
N LEU A 318 -3.55 -5.27 -54.18
CA LEU A 318 -2.60 -4.73 -55.17
C LEU A 318 -1.38 -5.64 -55.34
N VAL A 319 -0.79 -6.15 -54.30
CA VAL A 319 0.35 -7.10 -54.38
C VAL A 319 -0.07 -8.39 -55.08
N ALA A 320 -1.25 -8.92 -54.75
CA ALA A 320 -1.77 -10.13 -55.42
C ALA A 320 -2.05 -9.90 -56.91
N ALA A 321 -2.67 -8.76 -57.27
CA ALA A 321 -2.92 -8.39 -58.65
C ALA A 321 -1.62 -8.18 -59.44
N THR A 322 -0.62 -7.52 -58.85
CA THR A 322 0.72 -7.37 -59.45
C THR A 322 1.36 -8.75 -59.73
N GLY A 323 1.19 -9.72 -58.80
CA GLY A 323 1.68 -11.10 -59.03
C GLY A 323 0.94 -11.84 -60.16
N ARG A 324 -0.31 -11.50 -60.45
CA ARG A 324 -1.09 -12.00 -61.61
C ARG A 324 -0.58 -11.38 -62.92
N VAL A 325 -0.43 -10.06 -62.94
CA VAL A 325 0.11 -9.32 -64.08
C VAL A 325 1.50 -9.81 -64.46
N ALA A 326 2.38 -10.10 -63.50
CA ALA A 326 3.70 -10.65 -63.77
C ALA A 326 3.69 -12.05 -64.41
N LYS A 327 2.57 -12.77 -64.30
CA LYS A 327 2.34 -14.08 -64.96
C LYS A 327 1.60 -13.95 -66.32
N GLY A 328 1.38 -12.73 -66.77
CA GLY A 328 0.72 -12.46 -68.02
C GLY A 328 -0.80 -12.30 -67.95
N ASP A 329 -1.39 -12.28 -66.75
CA ASP A 329 -2.82 -12.03 -66.58
C ASP A 329 -3.06 -10.51 -66.49
N TYR A 330 -3.25 -9.88 -67.62
CA TYR A 330 -3.48 -8.44 -67.78
C TYR A 330 -4.95 -8.02 -67.56
N GLU A 331 -5.85 -8.98 -67.33
CA GLU A 331 -7.24 -8.71 -66.97
C GLU A 331 -7.40 -8.51 -65.42
N ALA A 332 -6.29 -8.57 -64.66
CA ALA A 332 -6.30 -8.37 -63.28
C ALA A 332 -6.67 -6.91 -62.92
N GLU A 333 -7.86 -6.69 -62.37
CA GLU A 333 -8.30 -5.41 -61.79
C GLU A 333 -8.28 -5.46 -60.28
N VAL A 334 -8.02 -4.30 -59.66
CA VAL A 334 -8.09 -4.09 -58.23
C VAL A 334 -9.24 -3.14 -57.94
N ASP A 335 -10.26 -3.66 -57.24
CA ASP A 335 -11.40 -2.86 -56.80
C ASP A 335 -11.10 -2.22 -55.48
N VAL A 336 -10.79 -0.92 -55.46
CA VAL A 336 -10.56 -0.13 -54.22
C VAL A 336 -11.49 1.08 -54.29
N GLU A 337 -12.57 0.99 -53.51
CA GLU A 337 -13.47 2.10 -53.27
C GLU A 337 -12.87 3.02 -52.19
N SER A 338 -11.90 3.83 -52.56
CA SER A 338 -11.32 4.85 -51.65
C SER A 338 -11.04 6.12 -52.46
N GLU A 339 -11.28 7.27 -51.83
CA GLU A 339 -11.00 8.59 -52.42
C GLU A 339 -9.62 9.14 -52.02
N ASP A 340 -8.83 8.35 -51.29
CA ASP A 340 -7.49 8.69 -50.82
C ASP A 340 -6.38 8.25 -51.80
N GLU A 341 -5.13 8.28 -51.31
CA GLU A 341 -3.95 7.89 -52.09
C GLU A 341 -4.01 6.41 -52.52
N MET A 342 -4.76 5.57 -51.75
CA MET A 342 -4.94 4.15 -52.09
C MET A 342 -5.86 3.97 -53.31
N GLY A 343 -6.93 4.74 -53.37
CA GLY A 343 -7.80 4.77 -54.53
C GLY A 343 -7.07 5.30 -55.77
N THR A 344 -6.26 6.35 -55.61
CA THR A 344 -5.43 6.90 -56.71
C THR A 344 -4.43 5.85 -57.21
N LEU A 345 -3.79 5.10 -56.30
CA LEU A 345 -2.85 4.03 -56.65
C LEU A 345 -3.54 2.85 -57.38
N ALA A 346 -4.71 2.46 -56.91
CA ALA A 346 -5.49 1.39 -57.55
C ALA A 346 -5.92 1.77 -58.96
N ASN A 347 -6.39 3.00 -59.17
CA ASN A 347 -6.76 3.51 -60.49
C ASN A 347 -5.56 3.54 -61.46
N ALA A 348 -4.40 4.05 -60.98
CA ALA A 348 -3.18 4.05 -61.79
C ALA A 348 -2.70 2.64 -62.14
N PHE A 349 -2.84 1.67 -61.21
CA PHE A 349 -2.56 0.26 -61.48
C PHE A 349 -3.50 -0.29 -62.54
N ASN A 350 -4.81 -0.06 -62.45
CA ASN A 350 -5.82 -0.52 -63.42
C ASN A 350 -5.59 0.12 -64.76
N ASP A 351 -5.19 1.38 -64.86
CA ASP A 351 -4.85 2.04 -66.13
C ASP A 351 -3.61 1.42 -66.80
N MET A 352 -2.60 1.08 -65.98
CA MET A 352 -1.42 0.36 -66.49
C MET A 352 -1.76 -1.04 -66.95
N THR A 353 -2.59 -1.81 -66.23
CA THR A 353 -2.98 -3.17 -66.68
C THR A 353 -3.81 -3.14 -68.00
N ARG A 354 -4.72 -2.16 -68.15
CA ARG A 354 -5.46 -1.94 -69.39
C ARG A 354 -4.51 -1.60 -70.51
N GLY A 355 -3.51 -0.77 -70.31
CA GLY A 355 -2.50 -0.47 -71.31
C GLY A 355 -1.69 -1.71 -71.74
N LEU A 356 -1.32 -2.58 -70.79
CA LEU A 356 -0.63 -3.84 -71.08
C LEU A 356 -1.54 -4.82 -71.86
N LEU A 357 -2.81 -4.94 -71.47
CA LEU A 357 -3.80 -5.78 -72.19
C LEU A 357 -3.96 -5.34 -73.64
N MET A 358 -4.11 -4.03 -73.85
CA MET A 358 -4.23 -3.48 -75.19
C MET A 358 -2.97 -3.78 -76.02
N ARG A 359 -1.81 -3.61 -75.44
CA ARG A 359 -0.54 -3.94 -76.15
C ARG A 359 -0.44 -5.42 -76.48
N GLU A 360 -0.85 -6.34 -75.63
CA GLU A 360 -0.84 -7.77 -75.88
C GLU A 360 -1.88 -8.15 -76.99
N GLN A 361 -3.06 -7.53 -76.97
CA GLN A 361 -4.06 -7.69 -78.04
C GLN A 361 -3.53 -7.23 -79.37
N TYR A 362 -2.89 -6.06 -79.45
CA TYR A 362 -2.26 -5.58 -80.67
C TYR A 362 -1.17 -6.54 -81.12
N ARG A 363 -0.33 -7.04 -80.26
CA ARG A 363 0.71 -8.02 -80.58
C ARG A 363 0.11 -9.34 -81.11
N SER A 364 -0.95 -9.82 -80.47
CA SER A 364 -1.66 -11.05 -80.86
C SER A 364 -2.29 -10.90 -82.24
N VAL A 365 -2.90 -9.75 -82.54
CA VAL A 365 -3.49 -9.47 -83.87
C VAL A 365 -2.38 -9.37 -84.94
N LEU A 366 -1.29 -8.64 -84.67
CA LEU A 366 -0.15 -8.52 -85.54
C LEU A 366 0.45 -9.91 -85.92
N ASN A 367 0.62 -10.76 -84.87
CA ASN A 367 1.14 -12.12 -85.10
C ASN A 367 0.20 -13.06 -85.89
N LYS A 368 -1.12 -12.76 -85.93
CA LYS A 368 -2.09 -13.54 -86.73
C LYS A 368 -2.19 -13.06 -88.19
N VAL A 369 -1.91 -11.78 -88.42
CA VAL A 369 -2.12 -11.14 -89.75
C VAL A 369 -0.81 -11.02 -90.53
N VAL A 370 0.31 -10.96 -89.86
CA VAL A 370 1.65 -10.71 -90.40
C VAL A 370 2.60 -11.80 -89.92
N SER A 371 3.54 -12.26 -90.80
CA SER A 371 4.60 -13.19 -90.36
C SER A 371 5.41 -12.58 -89.18
N THR A 372 5.92 -13.43 -88.27
CA THR A 372 6.62 -13.02 -87.04
C THR A 372 7.79 -12.07 -87.39
N ASP A 373 8.48 -12.30 -88.46
CA ASP A 373 9.64 -11.46 -88.86
C ASP A 373 9.24 -10.03 -89.23
N VAL A 374 8.08 -9.87 -89.94
CA VAL A 374 7.56 -8.53 -90.34
C VAL A 374 6.96 -7.81 -89.10
N ALA A 375 6.34 -8.55 -88.19
CA ALA A 375 5.81 -7.96 -86.95
C ALA A 375 6.91 -7.45 -86.06
N GLU A 376 8.04 -8.13 -85.93
CA GLU A 376 9.23 -7.67 -85.19
C GLU A 376 9.87 -6.42 -85.80
N GLU A 377 9.87 -6.34 -87.17
CA GLU A 377 10.42 -5.19 -87.88
C GLU A 377 9.52 -3.94 -87.75
N LEU A 378 8.19 -4.10 -87.79
CA LEU A 378 7.19 -3.08 -87.49
C LEU A 378 7.27 -2.55 -86.04
N LEU A 379 7.56 -3.44 -85.07
CA LEU A 379 7.69 -3.07 -83.67
C LEU A 379 9.02 -2.36 -83.39
N LYS A 380 10.06 -2.58 -84.19
CA LYS A 380 11.35 -1.88 -84.08
C LYS A 380 11.30 -0.44 -84.60
N GLY A 381 10.21 -0.06 -85.27
CA GLY A 381 9.99 1.32 -85.74
C GLY A 381 10.79 1.72 -86.97
N ASP A 382 11.48 0.78 -87.61
CA ASP A 382 12.35 1.01 -88.84
C ASP A 382 11.62 0.80 -90.15
N VAL A 383 10.30 1.00 -90.18
CA VAL A 383 9.53 0.81 -91.43
C VAL A 383 9.43 2.14 -92.16
N GLU A 384 10.20 2.35 -93.17
CA GLU A 384 10.01 3.44 -94.13
C GLU A 384 8.73 3.21 -94.94
N ILE A 385 7.82 4.18 -94.90
CA ILE A 385 6.57 4.17 -95.69
C ILE A 385 6.95 4.38 -97.14
N GLY A 386 7.08 3.29 -97.91
CA GLY A 386 7.43 3.41 -99.35
C GLY A 386 7.49 2.09 -100.14
N GLY A 387 7.44 0.98 -99.46
CA GLY A 387 7.49 -0.36 -100.05
C GLY A 387 8.88 -0.75 -100.59
N GLU A 388 9.34 -1.96 -100.25
CA GLU A 388 10.59 -2.54 -100.73
C GLU A 388 10.34 -3.45 -101.97
N LYS A 389 11.16 -3.31 -102.98
CA LYS A 389 11.10 -4.24 -104.12
C LYS A 389 11.83 -5.53 -103.76
N ARG A 390 11.10 -6.58 -103.48
CA ARG A 390 11.66 -7.93 -103.27
C ARG A 390 11.14 -8.83 -104.39
N ALA A 391 11.96 -9.74 -104.94
CA ALA A 391 11.54 -10.80 -105.81
C ALA A 391 10.80 -11.85 -105.01
N LEU A 392 9.49 -11.98 -105.26
CA LEU A 392 8.63 -12.93 -104.58
C LEU A 392 8.11 -13.98 -105.56
N SER A 393 8.10 -15.21 -105.19
CA SER A 393 7.38 -16.30 -105.87
C SER A 393 6.04 -16.49 -105.14
N VAL A 394 4.95 -16.26 -105.87
CA VAL A 394 3.59 -16.46 -105.31
C VAL A 394 3.06 -17.82 -105.87
N LEU A 395 2.80 -18.72 -104.98
CA LEU A 395 2.11 -19.98 -105.33
C LEU A 395 0.63 -19.83 -104.93
N ILE A 396 -0.27 -19.90 -105.84
CA ILE A 396 -1.70 -19.97 -105.56
C ILE A 396 -2.13 -21.42 -105.79
N ALA A 397 -2.58 -22.09 -104.78
CA ALA A 397 -3.14 -23.42 -104.81
C ALA A 397 -4.64 -23.36 -104.54
N GLU A 398 -5.45 -23.79 -105.42
CA GLU A 398 -6.90 -23.89 -105.32
C GLU A 398 -7.23 -25.39 -105.05
N ILE A 399 -7.94 -25.68 -103.98
CA ILE A 399 -8.44 -27.02 -103.70
C ILE A 399 -9.93 -27.02 -104.06
N PRO A 400 -10.31 -27.65 -105.18
CA PRO A 400 -11.73 -27.71 -105.55
C PRO A 400 -12.43 -28.73 -104.63
N GLY A 401 -13.43 -28.31 -103.92
CA GLY A 401 -14.34 -29.21 -103.24
C GLY A 401 -14.39 -29.22 -101.76
N ILE A 402 -14.09 -28.13 -101.00
CA ILE A 402 -14.47 -27.96 -99.60
C ILE A 402 -15.53 -26.88 -99.55
#